data_a2e0237c6e64bc8d9e84d1f06641616e
#
_entry.id   a2e0237c6e64bc8d9e84d1f06641616e
#
_cell.length_a   1.000
_cell.length_b   1.000
_cell.length_c   1.000
_cell.angle_alpha   90.00
_cell.angle_beta   90.00
_cell.angle_gamma   90.00
#
_symmetry.space_group_name_H-M   'P 1'
#
loop_
_entity.id
_entity.type
_entity.pdbx_description
1 polymer ?
#
loop_
_entity_poly.entity_id
_entity_poly.type
_entity_poly.pdbx_seq_one_letter_code
_entity_poly.pdbx_strand_id
1 'polypeptide(L)'
;MSGNPHDRYIEIQAGLAQTQYECLPMPPHTAWEWLEAYGAMNAGPAQIHGAWHGAQAAVEARLETLIPQERLEQLLRQTRDTMAKRPAQALFCRGSGWGALENLRRAHAGEPPLSPQLDFGVPGAEQAPWRALLERGAMGEYDPREPVSSWLPDARYLPLLAQAAQGAERENWHTWLQLGAALLTQGRFADARDALARADSLARCAWVKYACSCLHLMQHEPERAAVYARQAAEAAPEDASVLKFALRVLLEARQYGEALRLIAAAPPELQRLPRVRLSEAQALVGLERLEEAEAILLQDGGLIVPDIREGEQTMSEVWLALQQKKYGLEREAAEKIAPVPYRMDFRMN
;
A
#
# COMPACT_ATOMS: atom_id res chain seq x y z
N MET A 1 4.98 11.84 -19.33
CA MET A 1 5.30 13.25 -19.61
C MET A 1 4.23 13.80 -20.51
N SER A 2 3.68 14.99 -20.24
CA SER A 2 2.69 15.57 -21.14
C SER A 2 3.37 15.92 -22.46
N GLY A 3 2.70 15.67 -23.60
CA GLY A 3 3.19 16.05 -24.93
C GLY A 3 3.16 17.57 -25.20
N ASN A 4 2.82 18.36 -24.18
CA ASN A 4 2.77 19.81 -24.30
C ASN A 4 4.19 20.39 -24.11
N PRO A 5 4.78 21.08 -25.10
CA PRO A 5 6.12 21.66 -24.98
C PRO A 5 6.25 22.72 -23.90
N HIS A 6 5.15 23.18 -23.31
CA HIS A 6 5.12 24.13 -22.20
C HIS A 6 5.15 23.44 -20.82
N ASP A 7 4.89 22.14 -20.73
CA ASP A 7 4.90 21.38 -19.48
C ASP A 7 6.30 20.79 -19.24
N ARG A 8 7.29 21.65 -19.07
CA ARG A 8 8.64 21.23 -18.70
C ARG A 8 8.73 21.15 -17.18
N TYR A 9 9.01 19.96 -16.66
CA TYR A 9 9.37 19.82 -15.27
C TYR A 9 10.68 19.02 -15.14
N ILE A 10 11.39 19.27 -14.06
CA ILE A 10 12.59 18.54 -13.67
C ILE A 10 12.29 17.91 -12.31
N GLU A 11 12.53 16.63 -12.21
CA GLU A 11 12.47 15.92 -10.95
C GLU A 11 13.89 15.74 -10.40
N ILE A 12 14.09 16.19 -9.16
CA ILE A 12 15.36 16.00 -8.44
C ILE A 12 15.11 14.88 -7.45
N GLN A 13 15.76 13.73 -7.69
CA GLN A 13 15.73 12.59 -6.79
C GLN A 13 17.06 12.48 -6.08
N ALA A 14 17.04 12.39 -4.76
CA ALA A 14 18.20 12.17 -3.93
C ALA A 14 17.86 11.21 -2.80
N GLY A 15 18.86 10.56 -2.24
CA GLY A 15 18.69 9.60 -1.16
C GLY A 15 19.96 8.78 -0.96
N LEU A 16 19.90 7.82 -0.01
CA LEU A 16 21.03 6.94 0.29
C LEU A 16 21.29 5.90 -0.80
N ALA A 17 20.26 5.43 -1.48
CA ALA A 17 20.37 4.48 -2.57
C ALA A 17 20.75 5.18 -3.88
N GLN A 18 21.47 4.50 -4.76
CA GLN A 18 21.89 5.05 -6.06
C GLN A 18 20.70 5.20 -7.03
N THR A 19 19.70 4.37 -6.89
CA THR A 19 18.46 4.42 -7.66
C THR A 19 17.25 4.14 -6.76
N GLN A 20 16.06 4.53 -7.19
CA GLN A 20 14.82 4.24 -6.48
C GLN A 20 14.46 2.74 -6.43
N TYR A 21 15.14 1.90 -7.22
CA TYR A 21 14.94 0.44 -7.25
C TYR A 21 15.88 -0.30 -6.30
N GLU A 22 16.85 0.37 -5.72
CA GLU A 22 17.76 -0.24 -4.76
C GLU A 22 17.15 -0.23 -3.37
N CYS A 23 17.06 -1.41 -2.77
CA CYS A 23 16.66 -1.58 -1.40
C CYS A 23 17.91 -1.77 -0.53
N LEU A 24 18.26 -0.76 0.26
CA LEU A 24 19.36 -0.86 1.21
C LEU A 24 18.89 -1.60 2.47
N PRO A 25 19.48 -2.76 2.84
CA PRO A 25 19.09 -3.47 4.04
C PRO A 25 19.45 -2.66 5.28
N MET A 26 18.47 -2.35 6.11
CA MET A 26 18.68 -1.68 7.40
C MET A 26 18.61 -2.71 8.52
N PRO A 27 19.74 -3.05 9.18
CA PRO A 27 19.77 -3.99 10.30
C PRO A 27 18.93 -3.50 11.48
N PRO A 28 18.48 -4.40 12.37
CA PRO A 28 17.80 -4.00 13.60
C PRO A 28 18.74 -3.19 14.49
N HIS A 29 18.19 -2.29 15.29
CA HIS A 29 18.93 -1.42 16.22
C HIS A 29 19.96 -0.52 15.55
N THR A 30 19.76 -0.17 14.28
CA THR A 30 20.61 0.73 13.48
C THR A 30 19.92 2.06 13.28
N ALA A 31 20.68 3.15 13.40
CA ALA A 31 20.23 4.49 13.06
C ALA A 31 21.09 5.03 11.90
N TRP A 32 20.45 5.56 10.88
CA TRP A 32 21.11 6.24 9.78
C TRP A 32 20.78 7.73 9.82
N GLU A 33 21.75 8.55 9.53
CA GLU A 33 21.57 10.00 9.37
C GLU A 33 22.36 10.49 8.18
N TRP A 34 21.80 11.43 7.47
CA TRP A 34 22.45 12.08 6.33
C TRP A 34 21.95 13.50 6.17
N LEU A 35 22.69 14.29 5.40
CA LEU A 35 22.32 15.64 5.02
C LEU A 35 22.34 15.76 3.50
N GLU A 36 21.32 16.35 2.94
CA GLU A 36 21.22 16.66 1.52
C GLU A 36 21.22 18.18 1.36
N ALA A 37 21.96 18.66 0.37
CA ALA A 37 21.98 20.06 0.01
C ALA A 37 21.48 20.24 -1.43
N TYR A 38 20.46 21.04 -1.59
CA TYR A 38 19.89 21.37 -2.90
C TYR A 38 20.28 22.79 -3.29
N GLY A 39 20.74 22.96 -4.53
CA GLY A 39 21.16 24.26 -5.04
C GLY A 39 21.33 24.24 -6.54
N ALA A 40 21.60 25.44 -7.10
CA ALA A 40 21.94 25.61 -8.50
C ALA A 40 23.42 25.96 -8.66
N MET A 41 24.04 25.40 -9.68
CA MET A 41 25.39 25.79 -10.07
C MET A 41 25.47 25.93 -11.58
N ASN A 42 26.43 26.79 -12.02
CA ASN A 42 26.76 26.95 -13.43
C ASN A 42 28.08 26.24 -13.72
N ALA A 43 28.11 25.50 -14.83
CA ALA A 43 29.31 24.90 -15.38
C ALA A 43 29.39 25.15 -16.89
N GLY A 44 30.59 25.27 -17.44
CA GLY A 44 30.79 25.48 -18.87
C GLY A 44 30.40 24.22 -19.67
N PRO A 45 29.69 24.36 -20.83
CA PRO A 45 29.30 23.20 -21.63
C PRO A 45 30.46 22.26 -22.00
N ALA A 46 31.62 22.82 -22.32
CA ALA A 46 32.81 22.03 -22.65
C ALA A 46 33.33 21.19 -21.47
N GLN A 47 33.06 21.61 -20.24
CA GLN A 47 33.46 20.88 -19.03
C GLN A 47 32.52 19.70 -18.75
N ILE A 48 31.21 19.92 -18.92
CA ILE A 48 30.20 18.92 -18.54
C ILE A 48 29.85 17.93 -19.66
N HIS A 49 30.09 18.28 -20.92
CA HIS A 49 29.84 17.40 -22.08
C HIS A 49 31.13 16.76 -22.62
N GLY A 50 32.25 16.86 -21.90
CA GLY A 50 33.51 16.20 -22.21
C GLY A 50 33.61 14.75 -21.71
N ALA A 51 34.84 14.27 -21.48
CA ALA A 51 35.05 12.98 -20.88
C ALA A 51 34.47 12.91 -19.46
N TRP A 52 33.83 11.78 -19.12
CA TRP A 52 33.10 11.58 -17.85
C TRP A 52 33.90 12.01 -16.60
N HIS A 53 35.13 11.50 -16.45
CA HIS A 53 35.98 11.84 -15.30
C HIS A 53 36.35 13.34 -15.25
N GLY A 54 36.51 13.99 -16.41
CA GLY A 54 36.72 15.43 -16.45
C GLY A 54 35.50 16.24 -16.01
N ALA A 55 34.30 15.79 -16.40
CA ALA A 55 33.06 16.39 -15.97
C ALA A 55 32.84 16.22 -14.46
N GLN A 56 33.08 15.01 -13.93
CA GLN A 56 33.03 14.78 -12.48
C GLN A 56 33.94 15.69 -11.70
N ALA A 57 35.25 15.76 -12.09
CA ALA A 57 36.23 16.61 -11.41
C ALA A 57 35.84 18.10 -11.44
N ALA A 58 35.29 18.56 -12.57
CA ALA A 58 34.83 19.95 -12.69
C ALA A 58 33.65 20.26 -11.78
N VAL A 59 32.67 19.31 -11.67
CA VAL A 59 31.53 19.43 -10.78
C VAL A 59 31.97 19.38 -9.32
N GLU A 60 32.82 18.43 -8.93
CA GLU A 60 33.38 18.33 -7.57
C GLU A 60 34.11 19.57 -7.12
N ALA A 61 35.01 20.10 -7.97
CA ALA A 61 35.71 21.32 -7.66
C ALA A 61 34.76 22.53 -7.50
N ARG A 62 33.70 22.58 -8.27
CA ARG A 62 32.69 23.65 -8.15
C ARG A 62 31.84 23.48 -6.88
N LEU A 63 31.44 22.27 -6.56
CA LEU A 63 30.69 21.96 -5.32
C LEU A 63 31.53 22.34 -4.09
N GLU A 64 32.81 21.97 -4.06
CA GLU A 64 33.69 22.27 -2.93
C GLU A 64 33.83 23.78 -2.72
N THR A 65 33.77 24.58 -3.80
CA THR A 65 33.74 26.04 -3.71
C THR A 65 32.44 26.60 -3.16
N LEU A 66 31.29 25.97 -3.51
CA LEU A 66 29.95 26.42 -3.10
C LEU A 66 29.60 25.97 -1.69
N ILE A 67 29.84 24.71 -1.41
CA ILE A 67 29.57 24.08 -0.12
C ILE A 67 30.60 23.00 0.18
N PRO A 68 31.72 23.35 0.89
CA PRO A 68 32.76 22.40 1.23
C PRO A 68 32.17 21.18 2.01
N GLN A 69 32.73 20.00 1.76
CA GLN A 69 32.32 18.76 2.46
C GLN A 69 32.42 18.94 3.98
N GLU A 70 33.49 19.55 4.46
CA GLU A 70 33.66 19.80 5.91
C GLU A 70 32.52 20.63 6.49
N ARG A 71 31.99 21.59 5.71
CA ARG A 71 30.81 22.38 6.13
C ARG A 71 29.56 21.57 6.22
N LEU A 72 29.31 20.63 5.29
CA LEU A 72 28.20 19.71 5.36
C LEU A 72 28.28 18.80 6.59
N GLU A 73 29.43 18.23 6.87
CA GLU A 73 29.66 17.41 8.04
C GLU A 73 29.48 18.21 9.35
N GLN A 74 29.96 19.43 9.40
CA GLN A 74 29.76 20.34 10.52
C GLN A 74 28.26 20.61 10.75
N LEU A 75 27.51 20.89 9.68
CA LEU A 75 26.06 21.13 9.74
C LEU A 75 25.32 19.88 10.21
N LEU A 76 25.67 18.71 9.71
CA LEU A 76 25.07 17.45 10.14
C LEU A 76 25.29 17.23 11.65
N ARG A 77 26.53 17.36 12.14
CA ARG A 77 26.83 17.28 13.58
C ARG A 77 26.06 18.32 14.39
N GLN A 78 26.06 19.56 13.93
CA GLN A 78 25.37 20.65 14.63
C GLN A 78 23.86 20.42 14.71
N THR A 79 23.21 20.03 13.60
CA THR A 79 21.77 19.77 13.59
C THR A 79 21.39 18.57 14.46
N ARG A 80 22.15 17.48 14.39
CA ARG A 80 21.98 16.31 15.26
C ARG A 80 22.06 16.67 16.75
N ASP A 81 23.08 17.45 17.14
CA ASP A 81 23.39 17.68 18.55
C ASP A 81 22.56 18.82 19.16
N THR A 82 22.06 19.73 18.35
CA THR A 82 21.29 20.89 18.82
C THR A 82 19.84 20.91 18.37
N MET A 83 19.57 20.87 17.07
CA MET A 83 18.21 21.10 16.56
C MET A 83 17.30 19.87 16.73
N ALA A 84 17.80 18.68 16.41
CA ALA A 84 17.03 17.45 16.50
C ALA A 84 16.63 17.09 17.95
N LYS A 85 17.34 17.61 18.93
CA LYS A 85 17.09 17.36 20.36
C LYS A 85 16.38 18.52 21.08
N ARG A 86 16.09 19.62 20.39
CA ARG A 86 15.40 20.76 21.00
C ARG A 86 13.92 20.45 21.22
N PRO A 87 13.37 20.79 22.38
CA PRO A 87 11.92 20.78 22.57
C PRO A 87 11.28 21.77 21.61
N ALA A 88 10.11 21.41 21.08
CA ALA A 88 9.33 22.30 20.22
C ALA A 88 8.92 23.57 20.99
N GLN A 89 9.10 24.75 20.38
CA GLN A 89 8.64 26.02 20.93
C GLN A 89 7.18 26.30 20.63
N ALA A 90 6.70 25.79 19.50
CA ALA A 90 5.32 25.87 19.05
C ALA A 90 4.91 24.58 18.35
N LEU A 91 3.67 24.18 18.53
CA LEU A 91 3.11 23.00 17.87
C LEU A 91 2.47 23.42 16.56
N PHE A 92 3.11 23.11 15.43
CA PHE A 92 2.56 23.32 14.08
C PHE A 92 1.76 22.13 13.60
N CYS A 93 2.22 20.92 13.89
CA CYS A 93 1.61 19.67 13.49
C CYS A 93 1.78 18.65 14.60
N ARG A 94 0.69 17.97 14.90
CA ARG A 94 0.70 16.86 15.84
C ARG A 94 0.88 15.54 15.07
N GLY A 95 1.64 14.62 15.63
CA GLY A 95 1.78 13.26 15.09
C GLY A 95 0.47 12.47 15.24
N SER A 96 0.45 11.28 14.65
CA SER A 96 -0.77 10.44 14.65
C SER A 96 -1.03 9.78 16.01
N GLY A 97 -2.29 9.39 16.24
CA GLY A 97 -2.71 8.63 17.42
C GLY A 97 -1.99 7.28 17.57
N TRP A 98 -1.37 6.76 16.50
CA TRP A 98 -0.53 5.56 16.54
C TRP A 98 0.76 5.77 17.33
N GLY A 99 1.40 6.93 17.18
CA GLY A 99 2.54 7.30 18.03
C GLY A 99 2.16 7.46 19.51
N ALA A 100 0.95 7.99 19.78
CA ALA A 100 0.42 8.08 21.14
C ALA A 100 0.15 6.68 21.72
N LEU A 101 -0.40 5.76 20.93
CA LEU A 101 -0.61 4.36 21.32
C LEU A 101 0.73 3.65 21.61
N GLU A 102 1.75 3.86 20.76
CA GLU A 102 3.07 3.30 20.98
C GLU A 102 3.72 3.84 22.26
N ASN A 103 3.57 5.13 22.56
CA ASN A 103 4.03 5.69 23.83
C ASN A 103 3.31 5.07 25.03
N LEU A 104 2.01 4.78 24.90
CA LEU A 104 1.25 4.07 25.93
C LEU A 104 1.79 2.63 26.11
N ARG A 105 2.01 1.88 25.04
CA ARG A 105 2.61 0.55 25.08
C ARG A 105 3.98 0.58 25.76
N ARG A 106 4.83 1.54 25.39
CA ARG A 106 6.16 1.72 25.98
C ARG A 106 6.10 1.99 27.48
N ALA A 107 5.17 2.85 27.92
CA ALA A 107 4.96 3.12 29.33
C ALA A 107 4.56 1.85 30.11
N HIS A 108 3.68 1.01 29.55
CA HIS A 108 3.32 -0.28 30.15
C HIS A 108 4.49 -1.27 30.18
N ALA A 109 5.40 -1.20 29.22
CA ALA A 109 6.60 -2.04 29.16
C ALA A 109 7.82 -1.48 29.94
N GLY A 110 7.69 -0.31 30.56
CA GLY A 110 8.82 0.37 31.21
C GLY A 110 9.88 0.89 30.24
N GLU A 111 9.51 1.07 28.97
CA GLU A 111 10.38 1.61 27.92
C GLU A 111 10.29 3.15 27.86
N PRO A 112 11.35 3.85 27.42
CA PRO A 112 11.29 5.30 27.21
C PRO A 112 10.33 5.64 26.06
N PRO A 113 9.71 6.84 26.05
CA PRO A 113 8.85 7.27 24.96
C PRO A 113 9.63 7.37 23.63
N LEU A 114 8.91 7.40 22.50
CA LEU A 114 9.48 7.47 21.14
C LEU A 114 10.43 8.66 21.00
N SER A 115 9.98 9.84 21.38
CA SER A 115 10.78 11.06 21.39
C SER A 115 10.13 12.10 22.29
N PRO A 116 10.88 12.76 23.17
CA PRO A 116 10.37 13.84 24.01
C PRO A 116 10.08 15.12 23.20
N GLN A 117 10.56 15.23 21.96
CA GLN A 117 10.35 16.39 21.09
C GLN A 117 9.12 16.26 20.20
N LEU A 118 8.50 15.08 20.12
CA LEU A 118 7.33 14.81 19.27
C LEU A 118 6.05 14.79 20.13
N ASP A 119 5.06 15.56 19.71
CA ASP A 119 3.71 15.52 20.28
C ASP A 119 2.81 14.65 19.40
N PHE A 120 2.39 13.51 19.92
CA PHE A 120 1.44 12.61 19.27
C PHE A 120 0.00 12.81 19.75
N GLY A 121 -0.23 13.69 20.74
CA GLY A 121 -1.54 13.85 21.36
C GLY A 121 -1.99 12.62 22.14
N VAL A 122 -3.24 12.21 21.89
CA VAL A 122 -3.85 11.02 22.51
C VAL A 122 -4.31 10.04 21.44
N PRO A 123 -4.41 8.73 21.76
CA PRO A 123 -5.00 7.76 20.85
C PRO A 123 -6.43 8.15 20.44
N GLY A 124 -6.73 8.10 19.14
CA GLY A 124 -8.05 8.40 18.60
C GLY A 124 -8.98 7.19 18.56
N ALA A 125 -10.09 7.31 17.81
CA ALA A 125 -11.10 6.27 17.67
C ALA A 125 -10.53 4.99 17.03
N GLU A 126 -9.65 5.12 16.03
CA GLU A 126 -9.01 3.97 15.37
C GLU A 126 -8.15 3.15 16.34
N GLN A 127 -7.54 3.80 17.32
CA GLN A 127 -6.70 3.17 18.31
C GLN A 127 -7.46 2.70 19.56
N ALA A 128 -8.75 3.00 19.68
CA ALA A 128 -9.52 2.73 20.90
C ALA A 128 -9.53 1.25 21.32
N PRO A 129 -9.70 0.25 20.41
CA PRO A 129 -9.64 -1.15 20.79
C PRO A 129 -8.26 -1.58 21.31
N TRP A 130 -7.19 -1.08 20.68
CA TRP A 130 -5.80 -1.36 21.05
C TRP A 130 -5.41 -0.72 22.38
N ARG A 131 -5.89 0.50 22.61
CA ARG A 131 -5.76 1.16 23.90
C ARG A 131 -6.45 0.36 24.99
N ALA A 132 -7.66 -0.11 24.75
CA ALA A 132 -8.41 -0.94 25.68
C ALA A 132 -7.69 -2.27 25.99
N LEU A 133 -7.09 -2.88 24.97
CA LEU A 133 -6.27 -4.08 25.13
C LEU A 133 -5.06 -3.83 26.05
N LEU A 134 -4.35 -2.71 25.87
CA LEU A 134 -3.22 -2.33 26.72
C LEU A 134 -3.64 -2.03 28.16
N GLU A 135 -4.71 -1.25 28.35
CA GLU A 135 -5.13 -0.76 29.67
C GLU A 135 -5.92 -1.81 30.47
N ARG A 136 -6.70 -2.66 29.81
CA ARG A 136 -7.67 -3.55 30.46
C ARG A 136 -7.51 -5.04 30.09
N GLY A 137 -6.59 -5.36 29.16
CA GLY A 137 -6.43 -6.72 28.65
C GLY A 137 -7.58 -7.21 27.74
N ALA A 138 -8.39 -6.29 27.20
CA ALA A 138 -9.55 -6.60 26.40
C ALA A 138 -9.79 -5.51 25.33
N MET A 139 -10.12 -5.91 24.09
CA MET A 139 -10.43 -4.96 23.01
C MET A 139 -11.84 -4.37 23.11
N GLY A 140 -12.77 -5.12 23.74
CA GLY A 140 -14.17 -4.77 23.85
C GLY A 140 -15.01 -5.25 22.66
N GLU A 141 -16.32 -5.08 22.79
CA GLU A 141 -17.28 -5.48 21.77
C GLU A 141 -17.15 -4.62 20.51
N TYR A 142 -17.35 -5.26 19.34
CA TYR A 142 -17.33 -4.60 18.04
C TYR A 142 -18.48 -5.14 17.19
N ASP A 143 -19.24 -4.26 16.52
CA ASP A 143 -20.35 -4.68 15.65
C ASP A 143 -19.77 -5.34 14.37
N PRO A 144 -20.09 -6.59 14.08
CA PRO A 144 -19.56 -7.28 12.90
C PRO A 144 -20.07 -6.70 11.56
N ARG A 145 -21.07 -5.80 11.58
CA ARG A 145 -21.54 -5.09 10.39
C ARG A 145 -20.71 -3.85 10.07
N GLU A 146 -20.03 -3.31 11.08
CA GLU A 146 -19.19 -2.12 10.90
C GLU A 146 -17.81 -2.49 10.36
N PRO A 147 -17.20 -1.62 9.53
CA PRO A 147 -15.83 -1.79 9.09
C PRO A 147 -14.86 -1.85 10.27
N VAL A 148 -13.93 -2.80 10.26
CA VAL A 148 -12.87 -2.86 11.27
C VAL A 148 -12.09 -1.55 11.26
N SER A 149 -12.09 -0.85 12.39
CA SER A 149 -11.53 0.51 12.49
C SER A 149 -10.04 0.58 12.22
N SER A 150 -9.32 -0.50 12.51
CA SER A 150 -7.87 -0.58 12.30
C SER A 150 -7.33 -2.00 12.40
N TRP A 151 -6.18 -2.20 11.78
CA TRP A 151 -5.39 -3.42 11.82
C TRP A 151 -4.01 -3.10 12.38
N LEU A 152 -3.57 -3.86 13.40
CA LEU A 152 -2.25 -3.66 14.01
C LEU A 152 -1.51 -5.02 14.09
N PRO A 153 -0.86 -5.44 12.99
CA PRO A 153 -0.18 -6.72 12.92
C PRO A 153 1.21 -6.71 13.58
N ASP A 154 1.37 -5.96 14.67
CA ASP A 154 2.63 -5.84 15.40
C ASP A 154 2.83 -7.03 16.33
N ALA A 155 3.96 -7.74 16.17
CA ALA A 155 4.31 -8.91 16.97
C ALA A 155 4.30 -8.66 18.48
N ARG A 156 4.53 -7.42 18.92
CA ARG A 156 4.52 -7.04 20.35
C ARG A 156 3.12 -7.12 20.97
N TYR A 157 2.06 -7.06 20.17
CA TYR A 157 0.67 -7.22 20.61
C TYR A 157 0.20 -8.67 20.63
N LEU A 158 0.92 -9.61 19.98
CA LEU A 158 0.54 -11.02 19.93
C LEU A 158 0.29 -11.66 21.31
N PRO A 159 1.18 -11.50 22.32
CA PRO A 159 0.94 -12.06 23.64
C PRO A 159 -0.34 -11.52 24.30
N LEU A 160 -0.61 -10.22 24.13
CA LEU A 160 -1.80 -9.57 24.69
C LEU A 160 -3.08 -10.08 24.02
N LEU A 161 -3.08 -10.15 22.68
CA LEU A 161 -4.20 -10.70 21.90
C LEU A 161 -4.47 -12.17 22.26
N ALA A 162 -3.41 -12.99 22.36
CA ALA A 162 -3.53 -14.41 22.74
C ALA A 162 -4.09 -14.58 24.16
N GLN A 163 -3.62 -13.77 25.10
CA GLN A 163 -4.12 -13.78 26.46
C GLN A 163 -5.60 -13.37 26.54
N ALA A 164 -5.99 -12.29 25.84
CA ALA A 164 -7.37 -11.83 25.76
C ALA A 164 -8.27 -12.88 25.14
N ALA A 165 -7.87 -13.45 23.99
CA ALA A 165 -8.64 -14.46 23.25
C ALA A 165 -8.82 -15.78 24.02
N GLN A 166 -7.85 -16.16 24.83
CA GLN A 166 -7.95 -17.37 25.66
C GLN A 166 -8.63 -17.11 27.02
N GLY A 167 -8.73 -15.85 27.43
CA GLY A 167 -9.28 -15.41 28.70
C GLY A 167 -10.65 -14.78 28.61
N ALA A 168 -10.73 -13.51 29.01
CA ALA A 168 -11.99 -12.77 29.12
C ALA A 168 -12.73 -12.55 27.80
N GLU A 169 -12.01 -12.55 26.67
CA GLU A 169 -12.57 -12.31 25.33
C GLU A 169 -12.63 -13.54 24.43
N ARG A 170 -12.68 -14.72 25.02
CA ARG A 170 -12.78 -15.99 24.24
C ARG A 170 -14.00 -16.07 23.33
N GLU A 171 -15.05 -15.32 23.58
CA GLU A 171 -16.26 -15.23 22.79
C GLU A 171 -16.32 -13.94 21.94
N ASN A 172 -15.22 -13.16 21.89
CA ASN A 172 -15.14 -11.95 21.10
C ASN A 172 -14.51 -12.24 19.73
N TRP A 173 -15.32 -12.21 18.67
CA TRP A 173 -14.89 -12.47 17.29
C TRP A 173 -13.79 -11.50 16.83
N HIS A 174 -13.86 -10.21 17.25
CA HIS A 174 -12.91 -9.18 16.82
C HIS A 174 -11.51 -9.45 17.38
N THR A 175 -11.40 -9.87 18.63
CA THR A 175 -10.11 -10.26 19.24
C THR A 175 -9.48 -11.46 18.52
N TRP A 176 -10.27 -12.48 18.17
CA TRP A 176 -9.80 -13.63 17.38
C TRP A 176 -9.40 -13.23 15.96
N LEU A 177 -10.15 -12.33 15.32
CA LEU A 177 -9.80 -11.78 14.01
C LEU A 177 -8.45 -11.06 14.04
N GLN A 178 -8.24 -10.15 15.00
CA GLN A 178 -7.01 -9.41 15.14
C GLN A 178 -5.81 -10.31 15.49
N LEU A 179 -6.02 -11.32 16.33
CA LEU A 179 -5.02 -12.35 16.61
C LEU A 179 -4.65 -13.11 15.33
N GLY A 180 -5.65 -13.54 14.55
CA GLY A 180 -5.43 -14.21 13.27
C GLY A 180 -4.63 -13.35 12.28
N ALA A 181 -4.99 -12.07 12.13
CA ALA A 181 -4.27 -11.12 11.28
C ALA A 181 -2.82 -10.90 11.72
N ALA A 182 -2.57 -10.77 13.02
CA ALA A 182 -1.22 -10.63 13.56
C ALA A 182 -0.38 -11.90 13.35
N LEU A 183 -0.97 -13.09 13.50
CA LEU A 183 -0.31 -14.37 13.25
C LEU A 183 0.03 -14.56 11.76
N LEU A 184 -0.84 -14.09 10.85
CA LEU A 184 -0.58 -14.10 9.40
C LEU A 184 0.69 -13.34 9.05
N THR A 185 0.87 -12.14 9.57
CA THR A 185 2.06 -11.32 9.26
C THR A 185 3.35 -11.90 9.83
N GLN A 186 3.25 -12.80 10.82
CA GLN A 186 4.39 -13.54 11.36
C GLN A 186 4.64 -14.87 10.62
N GLY A 187 3.88 -15.18 9.56
CA GLY A 187 3.98 -16.45 8.84
C GLY A 187 3.48 -17.67 9.61
N ARG A 188 2.79 -17.47 10.73
CA ARG A 188 2.24 -18.55 11.59
C ARG A 188 0.89 -19.01 11.05
N PHE A 189 0.87 -19.54 9.82
CA PHE A 189 -0.36 -19.83 9.07
C PHE A 189 -1.29 -20.85 9.74
N ALA A 190 -0.75 -21.85 10.42
CA ALA A 190 -1.57 -22.84 11.13
C ALA A 190 -2.34 -22.19 12.29
N ASP A 191 -1.64 -21.45 13.13
CA ASP A 191 -2.25 -20.74 14.26
C ASP A 191 -3.23 -19.64 13.79
N ALA A 192 -2.89 -18.95 12.70
CA ALA A 192 -3.77 -17.96 12.09
C ALA A 192 -5.07 -18.57 11.57
N ARG A 193 -4.98 -19.75 10.95
CA ARG A 193 -6.17 -20.51 10.50
C ARG A 193 -7.09 -20.84 11.66
N ASP A 194 -6.55 -21.34 12.76
CA ASP A 194 -7.34 -21.71 13.94
C ASP A 194 -8.01 -20.48 14.58
N ALA A 195 -7.26 -19.36 14.69
CA ALA A 195 -7.80 -18.12 15.21
C ALA A 195 -8.91 -17.56 14.32
N LEU A 196 -8.72 -17.54 12.99
CA LEU A 196 -9.73 -17.08 12.02
C LEU A 196 -10.94 -18.00 11.97
N ALA A 197 -10.76 -19.33 12.10
CA ALA A 197 -11.86 -20.28 12.20
C ALA A 197 -12.69 -20.02 13.47
N ARG A 198 -12.05 -19.70 14.59
CA ARG A 198 -12.76 -19.30 15.81
C ARG A 198 -13.51 -18.00 15.61
N ALA A 199 -12.90 -16.97 15.02
CA ALA A 199 -13.57 -15.72 14.68
C ALA A 199 -14.82 -15.97 13.81
N ASP A 200 -14.70 -16.81 12.77
CA ASP A 200 -15.80 -17.14 11.86
C ASP A 200 -16.95 -17.90 12.54
N SER A 201 -16.63 -18.73 13.55
CA SER A 201 -17.65 -19.42 14.34
C SER A 201 -18.45 -18.48 15.25
N LEU A 202 -17.84 -17.34 15.64
CA LEU A 202 -18.47 -16.34 16.50
C LEU A 202 -19.23 -15.28 15.71
N ALA A 203 -18.68 -14.85 14.56
CA ALA A 203 -19.33 -13.87 13.69
C ALA A 203 -19.00 -14.14 12.22
N ARG A 204 -20.02 -14.51 11.44
CA ARG A 204 -19.91 -14.69 9.98
C ARG A 204 -20.01 -13.33 9.29
N CYS A 205 -18.94 -12.54 9.36
CA CYS A 205 -18.90 -11.19 8.78
C CYS A 205 -17.87 -11.06 7.65
N ALA A 206 -18.01 -9.99 6.89
CA ALA A 206 -17.12 -9.71 5.75
C ALA A 206 -15.64 -9.68 6.14
N TRP A 207 -15.31 -9.12 7.30
CA TRP A 207 -13.93 -8.91 7.75
C TRP A 207 -13.20 -10.20 8.08
N VAL A 208 -13.90 -11.18 8.66
CA VAL A 208 -13.33 -12.51 8.89
C VAL A 208 -13.11 -13.24 7.56
N LYS A 209 -14.07 -13.16 6.64
CA LYS A 209 -13.90 -13.74 5.29
C LYS A 209 -12.78 -13.08 4.51
N TYR A 210 -12.64 -11.76 4.61
CA TYR A 210 -11.52 -11.01 4.05
C TYR A 210 -10.18 -11.54 4.57
N ALA A 211 -10.03 -11.69 5.89
CA ALA A 211 -8.80 -12.20 6.50
C ALA A 211 -8.52 -13.67 6.12
N CYS A 212 -9.56 -14.52 6.02
CA CYS A 212 -9.41 -15.88 5.50
C CYS A 212 -8.92 -15.89 4.04
N SER A 213 -9.42 -14.98 3.21
CA SER A 213 -8.92 -14.83 1.83
C SER A 213 -7.44 -14.45 1.82
N CYS A 214 -7.04 -13.48 2.65
CA CYS A 214 -5.63 -13.10 2.80
C CYS A 214 -4.74 -14.27 3.25
N LEU A 215 -5.21 -15.11 4.17
CA LEU A 215 -4.50 -16.32 4.58
C LEU A 215 -4.17 -17.22 3.38
N HIS A 216 -5.17 -17.50 2.53
CA HIS A 216 -4.98 -18.36 1.36
C HIS A 216 -4.13 -17.70 0.26
N LEU A 217 -4.22 -16.37 0.08
CA LEU A 217 -3.32 -15.65 -0.82
C LEU A 217 -1.86 -15.77 -0.38
N MET A 218 -1.58 -15.59 0.91
CA MET A 218 -0.22 -15.73 1.45
C MET A 218 0.31 -17.17 1.38
N GLN A 219 -0.57 -18.16 1.27
CA GLN A 219 -0.22 -19.55 1.04
C GLN A 219 -0.16 -19.93 -0.45
N HIS A 220 -0.31 -18.97 -1.37
CA HIS A 220 -0.36 -19.19 -2.82
C HIS A 220 -1.49 -20.15 -3.25
N GLU A 221 -2.65 -20.04 -2.61
CA GLU A 221 -3.87 -20.83 -2.88
C GLU A 221 -4.99 -19.93 -3.43
N PRO A 222 -4.85 -19.35 -4.65
CA PRO A 222 -5.75 -18.32 -5.18
C PRO A 222 -7.20 -18.82 -5.33
N GLU A 223 -7.42 -20.09 -5.65
CA GLU A 223 -8.77 -20.65 -5.80
C GLU A 223 -9.52 -20.68 -4.46
N ARG A 224 -8.83 -21.02 -3.37
CA ARG A 224 -9.41 -20.96 -2.02
C ARG A 224 -9.61 -19.53 -1.56
N ALA A 225 -8.65 -18.67 -1.83
CA ALA A 225 -8.76 -17.25 -1.52
C ALA A 225 -9.98 -16.63 -2.19
N ALA A 226 -10.26 -16.98 -3.46
CA ALA A 226 -11.40 -16.51 -4.23
C ALA A 226 -12.75 -16.87 -3.59
N VAL A 227 -12.88 -18.08 -2.99
CA VAL A 227 -14.10 -18.48 -2.27
C VAL A 227 -14.38 -17.52 -1.12
N TYR A 228 -13.37 -17.24 -0.29
CA TYR A 228 -13.52 -16.35 0.86
C TYR A 228 -13.68 -14.88 0.45
N ALA A 229 -12.97 -14.43 -0.59
CA ALA A 229 -13.12 -13.08 -1.12
C ALA A 229 -14.55 -12.81 -1.62
N ARG A 230 -15.14 -13.75 -2.36
CA ARG A 230 -16.54 -13.68 -2.79
C ARG A 230 -17.50 -13.62 -1.58
N GLN A 231 -17.30 -14.49 -0.60
CA GLN A 231 -18.14 -14.49 0.62
C GLN A 231 -18.02 -13.17 1.40
N ALA A 232 -16.82 -12.54 1.41
CA ALA A 232 -16.65 -11.24 2.02
C ALA A 232 -17.48 -10.16 1.31
N ALA A 233 -17.45 -10.12 -0.03
CA ALA A 233 -18.22 -9.16 -0.80
C ALA A 233 -19.74 -9.41 -0.71
N GLU A 234 -20.18 -10.66 -0.65
CA GLU A 234 -21.58 -10.99 -0.41
C GLU A 234 -22.08 -10.56 0.99
N ALA A 235 -21.19 -10.56 1.99
CA ALA A 235 -21.51 -10.13 3.36
C ALA A 235 -21.44 -8.60 3.55
N ALA A 236 -20.76 -7.86 2.66
CA ALA A 236 -20.69 -6.40 2.67
C ALA A 236 -20.89 -5.84 1.25
N PRO A 237 -22.09 -5.99 0.67
CA PRO A 237 -22.35 -5.68 -0.74
C PRO A 237 -22.22 -4.20 -1.09
N GLU A 238 -22.30 -3.30 -0.12
CA GLU A 238 -22.19 -1.85 -0.30
C GLU A 238 -20.75 -1.34 -0.10
N ASP A 239 -19.81 -2.20 0.34
CA ASP A 239 -18.44 -1.79 0.58
C ASP A 239 -17.58 -1.89 -0.69
N ALA A 240 -17.23 -0.73 -1.24
CA ALA A 240 -16.42 -0.62 -2.44
C ALA A 240 -15.00 -1.24 -2.29
N SER A 241 -14.43 -1.21 -1.09
CA SER A 241 -13.09 -1.74 -0.84
C SER A 241 -13.10 -3.27 -0.83
N VAL A 242 -14.12 -3.86 -0.19
CA VAL A 242 -14.32 -5.30 -0.17
C VAL A 242 -14.65 -5.82 -1.57
N LEU A 243 -15.51 -5.12 -2.34
CA LEU A 243 -15.80 -5.47 -3.73
C LEU A 243 -14.52 -5.45 -4.60
N LYS A 244 -13.74 -4.36 -4.56
CA LYS A 244 -12.49 -4.24 -5.33
C LYS A 244 -11.48 -5.34 -4.97
N PHE A 245 -11.35 -5.64 -3.68
CA PHE A 245 -10.52 -6.75 -3.21
C PHE A 245 -10.99 -8.09 -3.78
N ALA A 246 -12.28 -8.40 -3.66
CA ALA A 246 -12.84 -9.66 -4.15
C ALA A 246 -12.66 -9.82 -5.66
N LEU A 247 -12.89 -8.77 -6.44
CA LEU A 247 -12.67 -8.78 -7.90
C LEU A 247 -11.20 -9.07 -8.23
N ARG A 248 -10.25 -8.42 -7.55
CA ARG A 248 -8.83 -8.69 -7.76
C ARG A 248 -8.49 -10.16 -7.53
N VAL A 249 -8.96 -10.74 -6.41
CA VAL A 249 -8.68 -12.14 -6.07
C VAL A 249 -9.35 -13.12 -7.04
N LEU A 250 -10.59 -12.84 -7.46
CA LEU A 250 -11.30 -13.65 -8.47
C LEU A 250 -10.58 -13.63 -9.82
N LEU A 251 -10.09 -12.48 -10.25
CA LEU A 251 -9.35 -12.32 -11.51
C LEU A 251 -7.99 -13.05 -11.45
N GLU A 252 -7.29 -12.96 -10.34
CA GLU A 252 -6.04 -13.70 -10.10
C GLU A 252 -6.26 -15.23 -10.15
N ALA A 253 -7.36 -15.69 -9.56
CA ALA A 253 -7.79 -17.09 -9.62
C ALA A 253 -8.45 -17.48 -10.97
N ARG A 254 -8.49 -16.58 -11.96
CA ARG A 254 -9.14 -16.75 -13.26
C ARG A 254 -10.62 -17.15 -13.20
N GLN A 255 -11.30 -16.79 -12.12
CA GLN A 255 -12.73 -17.04 -11.93
C GLN A 255 -13.56 -15.89 -12.55
N TYR A 256 -13.37 -15.65 -13.85
CA TYR A 256 -13.92 -14.51 -14.58
C TYR A 256 -15.44 -14.45 -14.54
N GLY A 257 -16.10 -15.60 -14.67
CA GLY A 257 -17.56 -15.67 -14.60
C GLY A 257 -18.11 -15.28 -13.22
N GLU A 258 -17.41 -15.64 -12.15
CA GLU A 258 -17.76 -15.22 -10.78
C GLU A 258 -17.57 -13.73 -10.59
N ALA A 259 -16.46 -13.17 -11.14
CA ALA A 259 -16.21 -11.74 -11.09
C ALA A 259 -17.36 -10.95 -11.76
N LEU A 260 -17.81 -11.35 -12.94
CA LEU A 260 -18.94 -10.71 -13.62
C LEU A 260 -20.26 -10.85 -12.83
N ARG A 261 -20.52 -12.01 -12.23
CA ARG A 261 -21.70 -12.21 -11.38
C ARG A 261 -21.68 -11.30 -10.15
N LEU A 262 -20.53 -11.17 -9.53
CA LEU A 262 -20.35 -10.30 -8.37
C LEU A 262 -20.57 -8.83 -8.74
N ILE A 263 -20.03 -8.38 -9.88
CA ILE A 263 -20.26 -7.02 -10.39
C ILE A 263 -21.75 -6.79 -10.67
N ALA A 264 -22.42 -7.73 -11.34
CA ALA A 264 -23.83 -7.60 -11.68
C ALA A 264 -24.74 -7.55 -10.43
N ALA A 265 -24.33 -8.19 -9.34
CA ALA A 265 -25.05 -8.19 -8.06
C ALA A 265 -24.78 -6.96 -7.19
N ALA A 266 -23.71 -6.21 -7.47
CA ALA A 266 -23.33 -5.03 -6.71
C ALA A 266 -24.28 -3.85 -6.97
N PRO A 267 -24.41 -2.88 -6.03
CA PRO A 267 -25.16 -1.64 -6.24
C PRO A 267 -24.70 -0.89 -7.51
N PRO A 268 -25.62 -0.21 -8.23
CA PRO A 268 -25.31 0.46 -9.50
C PRO A 268 -24.19 1.50 -9.40
N GLU A 269 -24.06 2.18 -8.26
CA GLU A 269 -22.99 3.13 -7.96
C GLU A 269 -21.62 2.45 -7.92
N LEU A 270 -21.53 1.25 -7.36
CA LEU A 270 -20.28 0.48 -7.32
C LEU A 270 -19.93 -0.10 -8.68
N GLN A 271 -20.93 -0.55 -9.47
CA GLN A 271 -20.70 -1.04 -10.84
C GLN A 271 -20.06 0.02 -11.74
N ARG A 272 -20.34 1.32 -11.48
CA ARG A 272 -19.81 2.46 -12.27
C ARG A 272 -18.42 2.88 -11.87
N LEU A 273 -17.88 2.39 -10.74
CA LEU A 273 -16.52 2.75 -10.33
C LEU A 273 -15.51 2.38 -11.41
N PRO A 274 -14.60 3.29 -11.79
CA PRO A 274 -13.64 3.03 -12.88
C PRO A 274 -12.81 1.75 -12.65
N ARG A 275 -12.41 1.46 -11.43
CA ARG A 275 -11.68 0.24 -11.08
C ARG A 275 -12.53 -1.02 -11.27
N VAL A 276 -13.82 -0.97 -10.94
CA VAL A 276 -14.75 -2.08 -11.16
C VAL A 276 -14.97 -2.30 -12.66
N ARG A 277 -15.11 -1.21 -13.44
CA ARG A 277 -15.21 -1.28 -14.91
C ARG A 277 -13.95 -1.89 -15.54
N LEU A 278 -12.76 -1.56 -15.03
CA LEU A 278 -11.53 -2.19 -15.49
C LEU A 278 -11.51 -3.69 -15.18
N SER A 279 -11.92 -4.07 -13.98
CA SER A 279 -12.04 -5.49 -13.59
C SER A 279 -13.06 -6.24 -14.45
N GLU A 280 -14.16 -5.60 -14.82
CA GLU A 280 -15.15 -6.14 -15.74
C GLU A 280 -14.56 -6.39 -17.13
N ALA A 281 -13.87 -5.40 -17.69
CA ALA A 281 -13.19 -5.54 -18.98
C ALA A 281 -12.17 -6.69 -18.94
N GLN A 282 -11.39 -6.79 -17.87
CA GLN A 282 -10.43 -7.88 -17.69
C GLN A 282 -11.11 -9.26 -17.64
N ALA A 283 -12.21 -9.38 -16.91
CA ALA A 283 -12.98 -10.63 -16.83
C ALA A 283 -13.56 -11.02 -18.21
N LEU A 284 -14.07 -10.04 -18.97
CA LEU A 284 -14.57 -10.24 -20.32
C LEU A 284 -13.48 -10.69 -21.29
N VAL A 285 -12.29 -10.10 -21.20
CA VAL A 285 -11.10 -10.56 -21.96
C VAL A 285 -10.76 -12.01 -21.60
N GLY A 286 -10.83 -12.35 -20.31
CA GLY A 286 -10.62 -13.72 -19.84
C GLY A 286 -11.61 -14.74 -20.40
N LEU A 287 -12.86 -14.33 -20.64
CA LEU A 287 -13.95 -15.12 -21.23
C LEU A 287 -14.05 -15.01 -22.74
N GLU A 288 -13.12 -14.32 -23.41
CA GLU A 288 -13.10 -14.09 -24.86
C GLU A 288 -14.31 -13.29 -25.40
N ARG A 289 -14.98 -12.52 -24.53
CA ARG A 289 -16.04 -11.57 -24.89
C ARG A 289 -15.41 -10.23 -25.28
N LEU A 290 -14.65 -10.24 -26.37
CA LEU A 290 -13.69 -9.19 -26.70
C LEU A 290 -14.37 -7.86 -27.10
N GLU A 291 -15.49 -7.91 -27.82
CA GLU A 291 -16.23 -6.72 -28.25
C GLU A 291 -16.81 -5.96 -27.04
N GLU A 292 -17.29 -6.69 -26.03
CA GLU A 292 -17.84 -6.09 -24.82
C GLU A 292 -16.71 -5.47 -23.96
N ALA A 293 -15.56 -6.15 -23.86
CA ALA A 293 -14.39 -5.60 -23.20
C ALA A 293 -13.88 -4.32 -23.87
N GLU A 294 -13.82 -4.32 -25.21
CA GLU A 294 -13.39 -3.17 -26.01
C GLU A 294 -14.33 -1.98 -25.82
N ALA A 295 -15.65 -2.22 -25.81
CA ALA A 295 -16.64 -1.17 -25.57
C ALA A 295 -16.48 -0.50 -24.20
N ILE A 296 -16.15 -1.27 -23.16
CA ILE A 296 -15.84 -0.73 -21.83
C ILE A 296 -14.57 0.13 -21.86
N LEU A 297 -13.50 -0.40 -22.44
CA LEU A 297 -12.21 0.29 -22.45
C LEU A 297 -12.24 1.58 -23.30
N LEU A 298 -13.03 1.62 -24.35
CA LEU A 298 -13.15 2.79 -25.24
C LEU A 298 -14.26 3.76 -24.83
N GLN A 299 -15.03 3.47 -23.80
CA GLN A 299 -16.08 4.36 -23.33
C GLN A 299 -15.54 5.77 -23.07
N ASP A 300 -16.27 6.79 -23.52
CA ASP A 300 -15.94 8.22 -23.34
C ASP A 300 -14.53 8.62 -23.82
N GLY A 301 -14.04 7.92 -24.86
CA GLY A 301 -12.71 8.14 -25.46
C GLY A 301 -11.56 7.50 -24.70
N GLY A 302 -11.84 6.55 -23.84
CA GLY A 302 -10.89 5.73 -23.08
C GLY A 302 -11.14 5.75 -21.59
N LEU A 303 -11.19 4.56 -20.99
CA LEU A 303 -11.37 4.38 -19.56
C LEU A 303 -10.20 4.99 -18.79
N ILE A 304 -10.50 5.85 -17.83
CA ILE A 304 -9.53 6.44 -16.90
C ILE A 304 -9.81 5.88 -15.50
N VAL A 305 -8.80 5.30 -14.89
CA VAL A 305 -8.84 4.80 -13.51
C VAL A 305 -7.88 5.62 -12.66
N PRO A 306 -8.37 6.62 -11.91
CA PRO A 306 -7.52 7.61 -11.24
C PRO A 306 -6.74 7.06 -10.04
N ASP A 307 -7.12 5.90 -9.52
CA ASP A 307 -6.53 5.27 -8.34
C ASP A 307 -5.60 4.09 -8.67
N ILE A 308 -5.14 3.98 -9.93
CA ILE A 308 -4.12 2.98 -10.30
C ILE A 308 -2.77 3.36 -9.69
N ARG A 309 -2.07 2.34 -9.17
CA ARG A 309 -0.74 2.46 -8.59
C ARG A 309 0.25 1.58 -9.34
N GLU A 310 1.53 1.90 -9.19
CA GLU A 310 2.61 1.05 -9.69
C GLU A 310 2.48 -0.40 -9.20
N GLY A 311 2.74 -1.36 -10.07
CA GLY A 311 2.60 -2.79 -9.78
C GLY A 311 1.17 -3.34 -9.90
N GLU A 312 0.16 -2.50 -10.14
CA GLU A 312 -1.21 -2.95 -10.42
C GLU A 312 -1.46 -3.09 -11.92
N GLN A 313 -2.44 -3.92 -12.28
CA GLN A 313 -2.83 -4.05 -13.67
C GLN A 313 -3.45 -2.75 -14.20
N THR A 314 -2.90 -2.24 -15.29
CA THR A 314 -3.29 -0.97 -15.90
C THR A 314 -4.27 -1.17 -17.05
N MET A 315 -4.93 -0.07 -17.47
CA MET A 315 -5.78 -0.08 -18.65
C MET A 315 -5.02 -0.50 -19.92
N SER A 316 -3.76 -0.07 -20.05
CA SER A 316 -2.89 -0.43 -21.17
C SER A 316 -2.63 -1.93 -21.23
N GLU A 317 -2.44 -2.59 -20.09
CA GLU A 317 -2.24 -4.04 -20.06
C GLU A 317 -3.49 -4.82 -20.44
N VAL A 318 -4.66 -4.41 -19.94
CA VAL A 318 -5.94 -5.03 -20.33
C VAL A 318 -6.23 -4.81 -21.81
N TRP A 319 -5.93 -3.60 -22.34
CA TRP A 319 -6.04 -3.31 -23.76
C TRP A 319 -5.15 -4.22 -24.61
N LEU A 320 -3.87 -4.34 -24.27
CA LEU A 320 -2.93 -5.19 -24.99
C LEU A 320 -3.32 -6.67 -24.93
N ALA A 321 -3.76 -7.16 -23.77
CA ALA A 321 -4.26 -8.53 -23.64
C ALA A 321 -5.50 -8.79 -24.50
N LEU A 322 -6.41 -7.80 -24.61
CA LEU A 322 -7.55 -7.86 -25.51
C LEU A 322 -7.10 -7.94 -26.97
N GLN A 323 -6.18 -7.06 -27.41
CA GLN A 323 -5.73 -7.02 -28.80
C GLN A 323 -4.93 -8.27 -29.19
N GLN A 324 -4.12 -8.81 -28.27
CA GLN A 324 -3.45 -10.10 -28.47
C GLN A 324 -4.46 -11.22 -28.80
N LYS A 325 -5.54 -11.32 -28.02
CA LYS A 325 -6.59 -12.31 -28.26
C LYS A 325 -7.38 -12.05 -29.55
N LYS A 326 -7.71 -10.77 -29.80
CA LYS A 326 -8.51 -10.35 -30.97
C LYS A 326 -7.83 -10.67 -32.31
N TYR A 327 -6.50 -10.51 -32.36
CA TYR A 327 -5.71 -10.75 -33.58
C TYR A 327 -4.96 -12.08 -33.57
N GLY A 328 -4.91 -12.81 -32.46
CA GLY A 328 -4.12 -14.04 -32.33
C GLY A 328 -2.61 -13.79 -32.44
N LEU A 329 -2.13 -12.65 -31.95
CA LEU A 329 -0.76 -12.18 -32.13
C LEU A 329 -0.03 -12.01 -30.79
N GLU A 330 1.29 -12.03 -30.83
CA GLU A 330 2.14 -11.64 -29.71
C GLU A 330 1.98 -10.13 -29.42
N ARG A 331 2.31 -9.74 -28.19
CA ARG A 331 2.07 -8.38 -27.64
C ARG A 331 2.57 -7.26 -28.56
N GLU A 332 3.84 -7.33 -28.99
CA GLU A 332 4.42 -6.28 -29.84
C GLU A 332 3.75 -6.18 -31.22
N ALA A 333 3.35 -7.31 -31.80
CA ALA A 333 2.67 -7.32 -33.08
C ALA A 333 1.23 -6.80 -32.96
N ALA A 334 0.52 -7.17 -31.91
CA ALA A 334 -0.82 -6.68 -31.62
C ALA A 334 -0.82 -5.16 -31.35
N GLU A 335 0.17 -4.66 -30.63
CA GLU A 335 0.32 -3.23 -30.32
C GLU A 335 0.61 -2.38 -31.58
N LYS A 336 1.36 -2.90 -32.53
CA LYS A 336 1.61 -2.24 -33.82
C LYS A 336 0.32 -2.07 -34.65
N ILE A 337 -0.62 -3.03 -34.53
CA ILE A 337 -1.89 -2.98 -35.25
C ILE A 337 -2.90 -2.07 -34.51
N ALA A 338 -2.97 -2.20 -33.20
CA ALA A 338 -3.89 -1.48 -32.34
C ALA A 338 -3.13 -0.88 -31.15
N PRO A 339 -2.46 0.26 -31.32
CA PRO A 339 -1.71 0.90 -30.26
C PRO A 339 -2.63 1.27 -29.08
N VAL A 340 -2.04 1.31 -27.87
CA VAL A 340 -2.78 1.73 -26.69
C VAL A 340 -3.28 3.16 -26.90
N PRO A 341 -4.60 3.42 -26.73
CA PRO A 341 -5.13 4.77 -26.80
C PRO A 341 -4.44 5.71 -25.82
N TYR A 342 -4.06 6.91 -26.27
CA TYR A 342 -3.26 7.87 -25.50
C TYR A 342 -3.76 8.09 -24.05
N ARG A 343 -5.07 8.20 -23.86
CA ARG A 343 -5.68 8.40 -22.53
C ARG A 343 -5.51 7.22 -21.58
N MET A 344 -5.26 6.03 -22.09
CA MET A 344 -5.07 4.80 -21.30
C MET A 344 -3.59 4.40 -21.19
N ASP A 345 -2.68 5.10 -21.86
CA ASP A 345 -1.26 4.77 -21.87
C ASP A 345 -0.52 5.50 -20.74
N PHE A 346 -0.24 4.76 -19.67
CA PHE A 346 0.52 5.24 -18.50
C PHE A 346 1.96 4.72 -18.49
N ARG A 347 2.42 4.09 -19.57
CA ARG A 347 3.79 3.63 -19.69
C ARG A 347 4.71 4.84 -19.91
N MET A 348 5.79 4.89 -19.16
CA MET A 348 6.86 5.86 -19.41
C MET A 348 7.63 5.38 -20.66
N ASN A 349 7.51 6.10 -21.76
CA ASN A 349 8.28 5.90 -22.99
C ASN A 349 9.48 6.84 -23.03
#